data_bbddab0cf98dbdd2d9309eb3ba4625cd
#
_entry.id   bbddab0cf98dbdd2d9309eb3ba4625cd
#
_cell.length_a   1.000
_cell.length_b   1.000
_cell.length_c   1.000
_cell.angle_alpha   90.00
_cell.angle_beta   90.00
_cell.angle_gamma   90.00
#
_symmetry.space_group_name_H-M   'P 1'
#
loop_
_entity.id
_entity.type
_entity.pdbx_description
1 polymer ?
#
loop_
_entity_poly.entity_id
_entity_poly.type
_entity_poly.pdbx_seq_one_letter_code
_entity_poly.pdbx_strand_id
1 'polypeptide(L)'
;MKFLVDLLKGIVVGVANIIPGVSGGTMMVSMGIYEKIIGAVNNLFKHFKKSILTLLPIGIGMVLGIGVFSYILPYCLENHPLPTSLCFIGLILGGIPFIVKPASESLKKENKHISFQHIIAFLLLFALAVAMAFMSETESHSAAFNLNVVLVIKLFVVGIIASATMVVPGVSGSLVLMLLGYYSGIIETIRDFIAVSYTHLTLPTILRV
;
A
#
# COMPACT_ATOMS: atom_id res chain seq x y z
N MET A 1 2.91 -25.72 8.92
CA MET A 1 1.76 -24.85 9.27
C MET A 1 2.13 -23.37 9.44
N LYS A 2 3.20 -22.98 10.18
CA LYS A 2 3.56 -21.56 10.37
C LYS A 2 3.87 -20.82 9.04
N PHE A 3 4.60 -21.45 8.11
CA PHE A 3 4.93 -20.86 6.81
C PHE A 3 3.68 -20.49 6.00
N LEU A 4 2.71 -21.38 5.90
CA LEU A 4 1.47 -21.14 5.15
C LEU A 4 0.62 -20.03 5.77
N VAL A 5 0.54 -20.00 7.11
CA VAL A 5 -0.16 -18.92 7.83
C VAL A 5 0.51 -17.55 7.59
N ASP A 6 1.84 -17.49 7.65
CA ASP A 6 2.60 -16.27 7.38
C ASP A 6 2.46 -15.84 5.90
N LEU A 7 2.42 -16.78 4.97
CA LEU A 7 2.16 -16.52 3.55
C LEU A 7 0.76 -15.91 3.33
N LEU A 8 -0.28 -16.52 3.90
CA LEU A 8 -1.66 -16.02 3.79
C LEU A 8 -1.81 -14.62 4.41
N LYS A 9 -1.20 -14.39 5.57
CA LYS A 9 -1.15 -13.06 6.19
C LYS A 9 -0.43 -12.05 5.28
N GLY A 10 0.66 -12.48 4.64
CA GLY A 10 1.37 -11.67 3.65
C GLY A 10 0.47 -11.28 2.46
N ILE A 11 -0.30 -12.23 1.91
CA ILE A 11 -1.25 -11.95 0.81
C ILE A 11 -2.24 -10.87 1.22
N VAL A 12 -2.86 -11.00 2.40
CA VAL A 12 -3.84 -10.01 2.89
C VAL A 12 -3.20 -8.63 3.06
N VAL A 13 -1.96 -8.55 3.58
CA VAL A 13 -1.23 -7.28 3.68
C VAL A 13 -0.89 -6.72 2.30
N GLY A 14 -0.51 -7.56 1.34
CA GLY A 14 -0.25 -7.17 -0.05
C GLY A 14 -1.48 -6.55 -0.71
N VAL A 15 -2.64 -7.19 -0.57
CA VAL A 15 -3.94 -6.67 -1.03
C VAL A 15 -4.27 -5.33 -0.36
N ALA A 16 -4.12 -5.25 0.97
CA ALA A 16 -4.38 -4.03 1.73
C ALA A 16 -3.51 -2.84 1.27
N ASN A 17 -2.27 -3.10 0.85
CA ASN A 17 -1.36 -2.06 0.37
C ASN A 17 -1.80 -1.44 -0.98
N ILE A 18 -2.54 -2.19 -1.79
CA ILE A 18 -3.08 -1.68 -3.07
C ILE A 18 -4.36 -0.87 -2.82
N ILE A 19 -5.20 -1.25 -1.88
CA ILE A 19 -6.49 -0.57 -1.65
C ILE A 19 -6.22 0.84 -1.10
N PRO A 20 -6.65 1.91 -1.80
CA PRO A 20 -6.50 3.27 -1.32
C PRO A 20 -7.17 3.48 0.04
N GLY A 21 -6.47 4.12 0.98
CA GLY A 21 -7.00 4.39 2.31
C GLY A 21 -6.91 3.23 3.30
N VAL A 22 -6.54 2.03 2.87
CA VAL A 22 -6.26 0.90 3.76
C VAL A 22 -4.77 0.86 4.09
N SER A 23 -4.42 0.83 5.37
CA SER A 23 -3.03 0.79 5.82
C SER A 23 -2.55 -0.66 5.99
N GLY A 24 -1.57 -1.06 5.18
CA GLY A 24 -0.89 -2.36 5.35
C GLY A 24 -0.24 -2.49 6.72
N GLY A 25 0.31 -1.40 7.28
CA GLY A 25 0.85 -1.36 8.63
C GLY A 25 -0.20 -1.70 9.70
N THR A 26 -1.39 -1.09 9.61
CA THR A 26 -2.51 -1.40 10.51
C THR A 26 -2.97 -2.86 10.36
N MET A 27 -3.00 -3.39 9.13
CA MET A 27 -3.30 -4.80 8.90
C MET A 27 -2.24 -5.72 9.51
N MET A 28 -0.97 -5.38 9.42
CA MET A 28 0.10 -6.13 10.08
C MET A 28 -0.04 -6.14 11.61
N VAL A 29 -0.43 -5.03 12.21
CA VAL A 29 -0.70 -4.93 13.66
C VAL A 29 -1.89 -5.79 14.06
N SER A 30 -3.03 -5.68 13.36
CA SER A 30 -4.23 -6.45 13.68
C SER A 30 -4.04 -7.97 13.48
N MET A 31 -3.18 -8.38 12.56
CA MET A 31 -2.81 -9.78 12.36
C MET A 31 -1.71 -10.28 13.31
N GLY A 32 -1.14 -9.41 14.15
CA GLY A 32 -0.08 -9.76 15.10
C GLY A 32 1.25 -10.13 14.43
N ILE A 33 1.53 -9.62 13.22
CA ILE A 33 2.79 -9.87 12.51
C ILE A 33 3.71 -8.65 12.44
N TYR A 34 3.23 -7.49 12.83
CA TYR A 34 4.00 -6.23 12.77
C TYR A 34 5.32 -6.32 13.55
N GLU A 35 5.26 -6.67 14.84
CA GLU A 35 6.46 -6.80 15.68
C GLU A 35 7.42 -7.89 15.17
N LYS A 36 6.86 -8.97 14.61
CA LYS A 36 7.63 -10.05 14.01
C LYS A 36 8.44 -9.56 12.81
N ILE A 37 7.83 -8.73 11.95
CA ILE A 37 8.49 -8.15 10.77
C ILE A 37 9.55 -7.15 11.22
N ILE A 38 9.20 -6.19 12.07
CA ILE A 38 10.14 -5.16 12.55
C ILE A 38 11.32 -5.82 13.28
N GLY A 39 11.05 -6.81 14.14
CA GLY A 39 12.09 -7.56 14.84
C GLY A 39 13.02 -8.31 13.88
N ALA A 40 12.49 -8.91 12.80
CA ALA A 40 13.30 -9.57 11.80
C ALA A 40 14.14 -8.59 10.98
N VAL A 41 13.58 -7.42 10.61
CA VAL A 41 14.31 -6.36 9.90
C VAL A 41 15.44 -5.80 10.75
N ASN A 42 15.18 -5.46 12.02
CA ASN A 42 16.18 -4.94 12.95
C ASN A 42 17.35 -5.92 13.21
N ASN A 43 17.05 -7.22 13.15
CA ASN A 43 18.06 -8.27 13.33
C ASN A 43 18.63 -8.82 12.02
N LEU A 44 18.34 -8.19 10.87
CA LEU A 44 18.74 -8.67 9.56
C LEU A 44 20.26 -8.85 9.45
N PHE A 45 21.03 -7.90 9.97
CA PHE A 45 22.49 -7.95 9.94
C PHE A 45 23.11 -8.85 11.02
N LYS A 46 22.40 -9.09 12.14
CA LYS A 46 22.90 -9.92 13.25
C LYS A 46 22.57 -11.41 13.05
N HIS A 47 21.38 -11.72 12.55
CA HIS A 47 20.85 -13.07 12.39
C HIS A 47 20.22 -13.27 11.01
N PHE A 48 21.01 -13.06 9.95
CA PHE A 48 20.56 -13.02 8.56
C PHE A 48 19.65 -14.19 8.16
N LYS A 49 20.11 -15.44 8.36
CA LYS A 49 19.33 -16.65 8.00
C LYS A 49 17.96 -16.71 8.68
N LYS A 50 17.92 -16.40 9.98
CA LYS A 50 16.68 -16.45 10.76
C LYS A 50 15.71 -15.33 10.34
N SER A 51 16.24 -14.13 10.09
CA SER A 51 15.45 -12.98 9.63
C SER A 51 14.87 -13.24 8.24
N ILE A 52 15.68 -13.72 7.29
CA ILE A 52 15.20 -14.07 5.95
C ILE A 52 14.12 -15.15 5.99
N LEU A 53 14.32 -16.25 6.73
CA LEU A 53 13.32 -17.31 6.86
C LEU A 53 12.00 -16.81 7.47
N THR A 54 12.05 -15.77 8.29
CA THR A 54 10.86 -15.16 8.88
C THR A 54 10.16 -14.23 7.91
N LEU A 55 10.91 -13.44 7.14
CA LEU A 55 10.39 -12.45 6.20
C LEU A 55 9.94 -13.07 4.88
N LEU A 56 10.59 -14.16 4.45
CA LEU A 56 10.36 -14.78 3.14
C LEU A 56 8.90 -15.16 2.88
N PRO A 57 8.20 -15.91 3.76
CA PRO A 57 6.80 -16.28 3.51
C PRO A 57 5.88 -15.06 3.46
N ILE A 58 6.12 -14.07 4.32
CA ILE A 58 5.32 -12.84 4.35
C ILE A 58 5.58 -12.03 3.09
N GLY A 59 6.86 -11.86 2.69
CA GLY A 59 7.26 -11.15 1.49
C GLY A 59 6.70 -11.78 0.21
N ILE A 60 6.81 -13.10 0.06
CA ILE A 60 6.20 -13.83 -1.07
C ILE A 60 4.68 -13.61 -1.08
N GLY A 61 4.03 -13.74 0.07
CA GLY A 61 2.60 -13.47 0.20
C GLY A 61 2.23 -12.05 -0.23
N MET A 62 2.98 -11.04 0.20
CA MET A 62 2.75 -9.64 -0.19
C MET A 62 2.88 -9.45 -1.70
N VAL A 63 3.93 -9.99 -2.32
CA VAL A 63 4.12 -9.91 -3.78
C VAL A 63 2.97 -10.59 -4.53
N LEU A 64 2.55 -11.77 -4.09
CA LEU A 64 1.40 -12.47 -4.67
C LEU A 64 0.10 -11.66 -4.49
N GLY A 65 -0.15 -11.10 -3.31
CA GLY A 65 -1.32 -10.27 -3.04
C GLY A 65 -1.34 -9.02 -3.93
N ILE A 66 -0.23 -8.32 -4.02
CA ILE A 66 -0.07 -7.15 -4.91
C ILE A 66 -0.27 -7.58 -6.37
N GLY A 67 0.42 -8.62 -6.84
CA GLY A 67 0.33 -9.10 -8.21
C GLY A 67 -1.09 -9.44 -8.63
N VAL A 68 -1.78 -10.28 -7.87
CA VAL A 68 -3.15 -10.69 -8.19
C VAL A 68 -4.11 -9.51 -8.11
N PHE A 69 -4.01 -8.67 -7.08
CA PHE A 69 -4.97 -7.60 -6.88
C PHE A 69 -4.74 -6.41 -7.82
N SER A 70 -3.53 -6.26 -8.39
CA SER A 70 -3.25 -5.27 -9.44
C SER A 70 -4.03 -5.51 -10.74
N TYR A 71 -4.50 -6.74 -10.97
CA TYR A 71 -5.44 -7.05 -12.07
C TYR A 71 -6.90 -6.88 -11.65
N ILE A 72 -7.24 -7.33 -10.44
CA ILE A 72 -8.62 -7.31 -9.94
C ILE A 72 -9.11 -5.87 -9.77
N LEU A 73 -8.29 -5.01 -9.21
CA LEU A 73 -8.69 -3.64 -8.88
C LEU A 73 -9.03 -2.79 -10.11
N PRO A 74 -8.20 -2.69 -11.17
CA PRO A 74 -8.56 -1.97 -12.38
C PRO A 74 -9.81 -2.55 -13.04
N TYR A 75 -9.92 -3.88 -13.13
CA TYR A 75 -11.12 -4.53 -13.68
C TYR A 75 -12.39 -4.13 -12.92
N CYS A 76 -12.34 -4.10 -11.58
CA CYS A 76 -13.47 -3.68 -10.76
C CYS A 76 -13.81 -2.20 -10.95
N LEU A 77 -12.80 -1.33 -11.06
CA LEU A 77 -13.00 0.10 -11.26
C LEU A 77 -13.57 0.42 -12.65
N GLU A 78 -13.14 -0.31 -13.69
CA GLU A 78 -13.62 -0.12 -15.07
C GLU A 78 -15.04 -0.66 -15.28
N ASN A 79 -15.33 -1.87 -14.77
CA ASN A 79 -16.60 -2.55 -15.04
C ASN A 79 -17.67 -2.32 -13.95
N HIS A 80 -17.24 -2.05 -12.71
CA HIS A 80 -18.11 -1.88 -11.55
C HIS A 80 -17.68 -0.69 -10.67
N PRO A 81 -17.61 0.55 -11.21
CA PRO A 81 -17.05 1.70 -10.49
C PRO A 81 -17.80 2.03 -9.20
N LEU A 82 -19.14 2.04 -9.25
CA LEU A 82 -19.96 2.38 -8.08
C LEU A 82 -19.82 1.38 -6.93
N PRO A 83 -20.02 0.05 -7.13
CA PRO A 83 -19.84 -0.92 -6.04
C PRO A 83 -18.43 -0.91 -5.48
N THR A 84 -17.41 -0.75 -6.34
CA THR A 84 -16.01 -0.73 -5.92
C THR A 84 -15.70 0.49 -5.05
N SER A 85 -16.16 1.67 -5.46
CA SER A 85 -16.00 2.91 -4.69
C SER A 85 -16.75 2.84 -3.35
N LEU A 86 -17.98 2.32 -3.33
CA LEU A 86 -18.74 2.12 -2.10
C LEU A 86 -18.07 1.13 -1.15
N CYS A 87 -17.48 0.05 -1.68
CA CYS A 87 -16.69 -0.90 -0.90
C CYS A 87 -15.48 -0.20 -0.25
N PHE A 88 -14.75 0.66 -0.97
CA PHE A 88 -13.63 1.41 -0.40
C PHE A 88 -14.07 2.41 0.66
N ILE A 89 -15.16 3.13 0.42
CA ILE A 89 -15.74 4.03 1.43
C ILE A 89 -16.09 3.24 2.70
N GLY A 90 -16.73 2.07 2.55
CA GLY A 90 -17.05 1.20 3.67
C GLY A 90 -15.83 0.70 4.44
N LEU A 91 -14.76 0.32 3.73
CA LEU A 91 -13.49 -0.08 4.34
C LEU A 91 -12.82 1.06 5.11
N ILE A 92 -12.80 2.27 4.54
CA ILE A 92 -12.24 3.46 5.18
C ILE A 92 -13.04 3.82 6.44
N LEU A 93 -14.37 3.88 6.34
CA LEU A 93 -15.25 4.16 7.49
C LEU A 93 -15.11 3.09 8.58
N GLY A 94 -15.07 1.82 8.19
CA GLY A 94 -14.82 0.70 9.11
C GLY A 94 -13.45 0.71 9.77
N GLY A 95 -12.46 1.33 9.12
CA GLY A 95 -11.10 1.51 9.65
C GLY A 95 -10.97 2.64 10.69
N ILE A 96 -11.87 3.63 10.70
CA ILE A 96 -11.81 4.78 11.62
C ILE A 96 -11.68 4.37 13.10
N PRO A 97 -12.48 3.42 13.64
CA PRO A 97 -12.37 3.02 15.04
C PRO A 97 -10.98 2.47 15.40
N PHE A 98 -10.28 1.81 14.47
CA PHE A 98 -8.93 1.28 14.71
C PHE A 98 -7.88 2.37 14.87
N ILE A 99 -8.11 3.55 14.32
CA ILE A 99 -7.22 4.72 14.44
C ILE A 99 -7.61 5.56 15.66
N VAL A 100 -8.91 5.80 15.83
CA VAL A 100 -9.42 6.70 16.88
C VAL A 100 -9.26 6.13 18.28
N LYS A 101 -9.49 4.81 18.49
CA LYS A 101 -9.36 4.18 19.80
C LYS A 101 -7.96 4.32 20.41
N PRO A 102 -6.88 3.87 19.74
CA PRO A 102 -5.52 4.02 20.29
C PRO A 102 -5.12 5.48 20.52
N ALA A 103 -5.51 6.38 19.60
CA ALA A 103 -5.23 7.81 19.76
C ALA A 103 -5.93 8.39 21.01
N SER A 104 -7.21 8.05 21.21
CA SER A 104 -7.98 8.48 22.39
C SER A 104 -7.41 7.91 23.69
N GLU A 105 -6.99 6.64 23.69
CA GLU A 105 -6.37 6.02 24.87
C GLU A 105 -5.01 6.64 25.22
N SER A 106 -4.20 6.96 24.20
CA SER A 106 -2.91 7.64 24.40
C SER A 106 -3.10 9.05 24.98
N LEU A 107 -4.05 9.82 24.47
CA LEU A 107 -4.39 11.14 25.01
C LEU A 107 -4.85 11.07 26.47
N LYS A 108 -5.67 10.06 26.81
CA LYS A 108 -6.13 9.84 28.19
C LYS A 108 -4.99 9.46 29.14
N LYS A 109 -4.08 8.56 28.70
CA LYS A 109 -2.91 8.14 29.52
C LYS A 109 -1.96 9.27 29.83
N GLU A 110 -1.74 10.16 28.85
CA GLU A 110 -0.80 11.28 29.01
C GLU A 110 -1.47 12.55 29.55
N ASN A 111 -2.78 12.51 29.86
CA ASN A 111 -3.56 13.66 30.31
C ASN A 111 -3.42 14.88 29.37
N LYS A 112 -3.21 14.62 28.08
CA LYS A 112 -3.04 15.64 27.03
C LYS A 112 -4.36 15.90 26.35
N HIS A 113 -4.63 17.16 26.11
CA HIS A 113 -5.75 17.61 25.28
C HIS A 113 -5.29 17.84 23.83
N ILE A 114 -6.23 17.74 22.90
CA ILE A 114 -5.99 18.09 21.49
C ILE A 114 -5.58 19.59 21.46
N SER A 115 -4.31 19.83 21.14
CA SER A 115 -3.79 21.19 21.02
C SER A 115 -4.27 21.83 19.71
N PHE A 116 -4.37 23.16 19.68
CA PHE A 116 -4.70 23.94 18.48
C PHE A 116 -3.77 23.62 17.29
N GLN A 117 -2.51 23.29 17.58
CA GLN A 117 -1.54 22.86 16.55
C GLN A 117 -1.97 21.56 15.82
N HIS A 118 -2.58 20.62 16.52
CA HIS A 118 -3.08 19.38 15.89
C HIS A 118 -4.29 19.64 14.99
N ILE A 119 -5.14 20.59 15.38
CA ILE A 119 -6.29 21.01 14.57
C ILE A 119 -5.80 21.70 13.30
N ILE A 120 -4.82 22.59 13.39
CA ILE A 120 -4.23 23.27 12.21
C ILE A 120 -3.59 22.25 11.28
N ALA A 121 -2.79 21.31 11.82
CA ALA A 121 -2.16 20.26 11.02
C ALA A 121 -3.20 19.39 10.30
N PHE A 122 -4.27 19.02 10.99
CA PHE A 122 -5.39 18.28 10.39
C PHE A 122 -6.06 19.08 9.26
N LEU A 123 -6.41 20.33 9.52
CA LEU A 123 -7.07 21.19 8.52
C LEU A 123 -6.18 21.42 7.30
N LEU A 124 -4.87 21.58 7.50
CA LEU A 124 -3.91 21.77 6.41
C LEU A 124 -3.80 20.52 5.53
N LEU A 125 -3.69 19.34 6.15
CA LEU A 125 -3.66 18.06 5.43
C LEU A 125 -5.00 17.75 4.75
N PHE A 126 -6.11 18.07 5.39
CA PHE A 126 -7.45 17.92 4.82
C PHE A 126 -7.65 18.85 3.61
N ALA A 127 -7.27 20.13 3.73
CA ALA A 127 -7.34 21.08 2.61
C ALA A 127 -6.45 20.64 1.45
N LEU A 128 -5.24 20.12 1.73
CA LEU A 128 -4.36 19.56 0.72
C LEU A 128 -5.02 18.37 0.00
N ALA A 129 -5.61 17.44 0.73
CA ALA A 129 -6.29 16.28 0.16
C ALA A 129 -7.48 16.70 -0.73
N VAL A 130 -8.28 17.67 -0.27
CA VAL A 130 -9.41 18.23 -1.04
C VAL A 130 -8.90 18.94 -2.31
N ALA A 131 -7.86 19.78 -2.19
CA ALA A 131 -7.28 20.46 -3.34
C ALA A 131 -6.79 19.46 -4.40
N MET A 132 -6.11 18.38 -3.98
CA MET A 132 -5.64 17.35 -4.89
C MET A 132 -6.80 16.56 -5.53
N ALA A 133 -7.90 16.30 -4.82
CA ALA A 133 -9.08 15.65 -5.38
C ALA A 133 -9.67 16.48 -6.55
N PHE A 134 -9.72 17.79 -6.44
CA PHE A 134 -10.16 18.66 -7.53
C PHE A 134 -9.14 18.80 -8.68
N MET A 135 -7.84 18.64 -8.41
CA MET A 135 -6.80 18.69 -9.44
C MET A 135 -6.68 17.39 -10.24
N SER A 136 -7.06 16.25 -9.65
CA SER A 136 -6.92 14.93 -10.29
C SER A 136 -7.86 14.69 -11.46
N GLU A 137 -8.92 15.49 -11.63
CA GLU A 137 -9.83 15.37 -12.77
C GLU A 137 -9.21 15.81 -14.11
N THR A 138 -8.09 16.56 -14.08
CA THR A 138 -7.46 17.11 -15.29
C THR A 138 -6.35 16.23 -15.90
N GLU A 139 -5.87 15.23 -15.20
CA GLU A 139 -4.76 14.38 -15.69
C GLU A 139 -5.05 12.85 -15.63
N SER A 140 -6.30 12.43 -15.79
CA SER A 140 -6.66 11.03 -15.98
C SER A 140 -6.31 10.53 -17.38
N HIS A 141 -5.13 10.86 -17.87
CA HIS A 141 -4.55 10.14 -19.00
C HIS A 141 -3.52 9.16 -18.45
N SER A 142 -3.80 7.89 -18.66
CA SER A 142 -2.88 6.75 -18.67
C SER A 142 -1.61 7.11 -19.47
N ALA A 143 -0.78 7.98 -18.89
CA ALA A 143 0.54 8.24 -19.42
C ALA A 143 1.41 7.07 -18.97
N ALA A 144 1.55 6.06 -19.84
CA ALA A 144 2.69 5.17 -19.78
C ALA A 144 3.91 6.03 -19.45
N PHE A 145 4.57 5.76 -18.33
CA PHE A 145 5.70 6.54 -17.88
C PHE A 145 6.78 6.55 -18.97
N ASN A 146 6.94 7.67 -19.68
CA ASN A 146 8.09 7.87 -20.53
C ASN A 146 9.33 7.90 -19.63
N LEU A 147 10.06 6.77 -19.58
CA LEU A 147 11.22 6.58 -18.73
C LEU A 147 12.28 7.63 -19.08
N ASN A 148 12.37 8.64 -18.24
CA ASN A 148 13.44 9.63 -18.25
C ASN A 148 14.18 9.57 -16.90
N VAL A 149 15.46 9.88 -16.87
CA VAL A 149 16.28 9.89 -15.65
C VAL A 149 15.65 10.72 -14.55
N VAL A 150 15.04 11.87 -14.89
CA VAL A 150 14.34 12.72 -13.95
C VAL A 150 13.13 12.03 -13.32
N LEU A 151 12.38 11.25 -14.11
CA LEU A 151 11.24 10.49 -13.61
C LEU A 151 11.68 9.37 -12.67
N VAL A 152 12.77 8.67 -12.99
CA VAL A 152 13.34 7.61 -12.14
C VAL A 152 13.73 8.17 -10.78
N ILE A 153 14.39 9.34 -10.75
CA ILE A 153 14.74 10.01 -9.49
C ILE A 153 13.48 10.41 -8.72
N LYS A 154 12.47 10.97 -9.38
CA LYS A 154 11.19 11.32 -8.74
C LYS A 154 10.50 10.09 -8.15
N LEU A 155 10.39 9.00 -8.91
CA LEU A 155 9.79 7.75 -8.42
C LEU A 155 10.57 7.15 -7.25
N PHE A 156 11.89 7.27 -7.26
CA PHE A 156 12.72 6.82 -6.15
C PHE A 156 12.44 7.62 -4.87
N VAL A 157 12.38 8.95 -4.96
CA VAL A 157 12.06 9.83 -3.82
C VAL A 157 10.63 9.57 -3.32
N VAL A 158 9.66 9.47 -4.22
CA VAL A 158 8.27 9.13 -3.90
C VAL A 158 8.17 7.77 -3.22
N GLY A 159 8.94 6.78 -3.71
CA GLY A 159 9.01 5.45 -3.12
C GLY A 159 9.58 5.47 -1.70
N ILE A 160 10.62 6.28 -1.43
CA ILE A 160 11.15 6.47 -0.07
C ILE A 160 10.09 7.06 0.85
N ILE A 161 9.40 8.10 0.42
CA ILE A 161 8.34 8.76 1.21
C ILE A 161 7.22 7.76 1.51
N ALA A 162 6.70 7.06 0.50
CA ALA A 162 5.66 6.07 0.67
C ALA A 162 6.09 4.92 1.59
N SER A 163 7.32 4.43 1.45
CA SER A 163 7.85 3.37 2.31
C SER A 163 7.99 3.81 3.75
N ALA A 164 8.47 5.03 3.99
CA ALA A 164 8.58 5.59 5.34
C ALA A 164 7.21 5.71 6.03
N THR A 165 6.18 6.11 5.28
CA THR A 165 4.81 6.21 5.83
C THR A 165 4.20 4.84 6.13
N MET A 166 4.52 3.79 5.36
CA MET A 166 4.03 2.42 5.60
C MET A 166 4.57 1.80 6.90
N VAL A 167 5.70 2.27 7.41
CA VAL A 167 6.25 1.80 8.69
C VAL A 167 5.41 2.29 9.87
N VAL A 168 4.73 3.43 9.73
CA VAL A 168 3.89 3.98 10.79
C VAL A 168 2.48 3.37 10.71
N PRO A 169 2.04 2.58 11.72
CA PRO A 169 0.68 2.04 11.74
C PRO A 169 -0.35 3.17 11.69
N GLY A 170 -1.36 3.03 10.83
CA GLY A 170 -2.40 4.05 10.66
C GLY A 170 -2.18 4.99 9.47
N VAL A 171 -0.98 5.00 8.88
CA VAL A 171 -0.71 5.76 7.65
C VAL A 171 -0.71 4.79 6.45
N SER A 172 -1.41 5.16 5.38
CA SER A 172 -1.48 4.36 4.16
C SER A 172 -0.52 4.88 3.11
N GLY A 173 0.47 4.05 2.72
CA GLY A 173 1.41 4.39 1.65
C GLY A 173 0.72 4.51 0.28
N SER A 174 -0.31 3.71 0.01
CA SER A 174 -1.12 3.83 -1.20
C SER A 174 -1.87 5.16 -1.25
N LEU A 175 -2.38 5.64 -0.11
CA LEU A 175 -2.96 6.98 -0.02
C LEU A 175 -1.93 8.07 -0.32
N VAL A 176 -0.71 7.95 0.22
CA VAL A 176 0.36 8.91 -0.05
C VAL A 176 0.75 8.90 -1.54
N LEU A 177 0.85 7.72 -2.17
CA LEU A 177 1.10 7.62 -3.61
C LEU A 177 -0.04 8.22 -4.43
N MET A 178 -1.28 8.06 -3.99
CA MET A 178 -2.46 8.65 -4.62
C MET A 178 -2.44 10.18 -4.50
N LEU A 179 -2.14 10.72 -3.31
CA LEU A 179 -1.99 12.16 -3.07
C LEU A 179 -0.85 12.78 -3.89
N LEU A 180 0.21 12.02 -4.17
CA LEU A 180 1.32 12.47 -5.00
C LEU A 180 1.07 12.25 -6.51
N GLY A 181 -0.08 11.66 -6.91
CA GLY A 181 -0.45 11.44 -8.31
C GLY A 181 0.27 10.28 -9.00
N TYR A 182 1.00 9.44 -8.26
CA TYR A 182 1.77 8.32 -8.84
C TYR A 182 1.11 6.95 -8.69
N TYR A 183 -0.01 6.84 -7.97
CA TYR A 183 -0.66 5.57 -7.65
C TYR A 183 -1.06 4.78 -8.90
N SER A 184 -1.86 5.38 -9.78
CA SER A 184 -2.38 4.72 -10.99
C SER A 184 -1.25 4.24 -11.90
N GLY A 185 -0.28 5.11 -12.17
CA GLY A 185 0.85 4.76 -13.03
C GLY A 185 1.73 3.62 -12.46
N ILE A 186 1.89 3.55 -11.14
CA ILE A 186 2.62 2.44 -10.49
C ILE A 186 1.83 1.13 -10.61
N ILE A 187 0.52 1.15 -10.36
CA ILE A 187 -0.33 -0.06 -10.47
C ILE A 187 -0.37 -0.58 -11.91
N GLU A 188 -0.53 0.30 -12.89
CA GLU A 188 -0.48 -0.06 -14.31
C GLU A 188 0.88 -0.64 -14.71
N THR A 189 1.98 -0.01 -14.27
CA THR A 189 3.34 -0.52 -14.53
C THR A 189 3.55 -1.91 -13.94
N ILE A 190 3.06 -2.18 -12.73
CA ILE A 190 3.12 -3.52 -12.10
C ILE A 190 2.34 -4.52 -12.95
N ARG A 191 1.12 -4.17 -13.38
CA ARG A 191 0.27 -5.01 -14.23
C ARG A 191 0.95 -5.35 -15.54
N ASP A 192 1.48 -4.35 -16.22
CA ASP A 192 2.14 -4.51 -17.52
C ASP A 192 3.42 -5.34 -17.41
N PHE A 193 4.22 -5.11 -16.36
CA PHE A 193 5.41 -5.92 -16.09
C PHE A 193 5.08 -7.40 -15.92
N ILE A 194 4.01 -7.72 -15.20
CA ILE A 194 3.55 -9.09 -15.02
C ILE A 194 3.03 -9.65 -16.36
N ALA A 195 2.26 -8.88 -17.13
CA ALA A 195 1.74 -9.29 -18.43
C ALA A 195 2.86 -9.59 -19.43
N VAL A 196 3.87 -8.72 -19.53
CA VAL A 196 5.04 -8.91 -20.40
C VAL A 196 5.83 -10.15 -19.99
N SER A 197 5.99 -10.39 -18.68
CA SER A 197 6.65 -11.61 -18.17
C SER A 197 5.93 -12.88 -18.61
N TYR A 198 4.60 -12.89 -18.63
CA TYR A 198 3.82 -14.02 -19.12
C TYR A 198 3.97 -14.24 -20.64
N THR A 199 3.97 -13.19 -21.45
CA THR A 199 4.12 -13.31 -22.91
C THR A 199 5.50 -13.83 -23.30
N HIS A 200 6.57 -13.41 -22.63
CA HIS A 200 7.91 -13.94 -22.87
C HIS A 200 8.10 -15.39 -22.45
N LEU A 201 7.37 -15.87 -21.43
CA LEU A 201 7.41 -17.27 -21.00
C LEU A 201 6.58 -18.20 -21.88
N THR A 202 5.54 -17.70 -22.56
CA THR A 202 4.62 -18.50 -23.38
C THR A 202 4.97 -18.53 -24.87
N LEU A 203 5.63 -17.48 -25.40
CA LEU A 203 6.04 -17.41 -26.81
C LEU A 203 6.96 -18.55 -27.28
N PRO A 204 7.95 -19.04 -26.51
CA PRO A 204 8.79 -20.15 -26.98
C PRO A 204 8.04 -21.49 -27.07
N THR A 205 6.88 -21.63 -26.42
CA THR A 205 6.11 -22.88 -26.44
C THR A 205 5.13 -22.99 -27.64
N ILE A 206 4.72 -21.86 -28.20
CA ILE A 206 3.78 -21.81 -29.35
C ILE A 206 4.50 -22.00 -30.70
N LEU A 207 5.82 -21.69 -30.74
CA LEU A 207 6.64 -21.89 -31.96
C LEU A 207 7.23 -23.30 -32.10
N ARG A 208 6.81 -24.26 -31.29
CA ARG A 208 7.24 -25.66 -31.32
C ARG A 208 6.14 -26.64 -31.82
N VAL A 209 5.21 -26.17 -32.63
CA VAL A 209 4.25 -27.01 -33.34
C VAL A 209 4.52 -26.95 -34.82
#